data_d1f3259b5e0192b5d67fb4e13f3f8444
#
_entry.id   d1f3259b5e0192b5d67fb4e13f3f8444
#
_cell.length_a   1.000
_cell.length_b   1.000
_cell.length_c   1.000
_cell.angle_alpha   90.00
_cell.angle_beta   90.00
_cell.angle_gamma   90.00
#
_symmetry.space_group_name_H-M   'P 1'
#
loop_
_entity.id
_entity.type
_entity.pdbx_description
1 polymer ?
#
loop_
_entity_poly.entity_id
_entity_poly.type
_entity_poly.pdbx_seq_one_letter_code
_entity_poly.pdbx_strand_id
1 'polypeptide(L)'
;PAIDLRLHTSVERVDLHLGTVDAAIRYRETPEPDLYCTLLYEDRFIVVASPTLGLSRPEDLQRVTLFHVANRRVPADSPSWENWRRRYGPPTLNIDAGLTFSDETHALQAAVAGQGVVIASELLARDLLQRGVLSAPFSNALPGARYYLVTTEAVAQRADIIALREWLLSQMASGDGGHPTAG
;
A
#
# COMPACT_ATOMS: atom_id res chain seq x y z
N PRO A 1 12.01 21.09 -16.93
CA PRO A 1 12.78 20.25 -17.86
C PRO A 1 11.87 19.10 -18.33
N ALA A 2 11.98 18.74 -19.61
CA ALA A 2 11.32 17.55 -20.13
C ALA A 2 12.09 16.34 -19.58
N ILE A 3 11.43 15.50 -18.79
CA ILE A 3 11.99 14.25 -18.25
C ILE A 3 11.43 13.11 -19.08
N ASP A 4 12.29 12.29 -19.69
CA ASP A 4 11.88 11.00 -20.29
C ASP A 4 11.87 9.95 -19.18
N LEU A 5 10.67 9.62 -18.69
CA LEU A 5 10.50 8.67 -17.59
C LEU A 5 10.22 7.27 -18.14
N ARG A 6 11.13 6.33 -17.86
CA ARG A 6 10.97 4.91 -18.21
C ARG A 6 10.76 4.11 -16.94
N LEU A 7 9.59 3.50 -16.81
CA LEU A 7 9.22 2.68 -15.65
C LEU A 7 9.50 1.20 -15.95
N HIS A 8 10.19 0.56 -15.01
CA HIS A 8 10.41 -0.88 -15.02
C HIS A 8 10.02 -1.46 -13.67
N THR A 9 9.21 -2.51 -13.69
CA THR A 9 8.85 -3.26 -12.47
C THR A 9 9.63 -4.56 -12.43
N SER A 10 10.28 -4.85 -11.32
CA SER A 10 11.02 -6.08 -11.09
C SER A 10 10.79 -6.60 -9.69
N VAL A 11 10.76 -7.93 -9.57
CA VAL A 11 10.78 -8.63 -8.29
C VAL A 11 12.19 -8.67 -7.72
N GLU A 12 13.20 -8.65 -8.60
CA GLU A 12 14.60 -8.65 -8.22
C GLU A 12 15.05 -7.23 -7.86
N ARG A 13 15.90 -7.15 -6.84
CA ARG A 13 16.48 -5.88 -6.41
C ARG A 13 17.53 -5.45 -7.45
N VAL A 14 17.25 -4.33 -8.11
CA VAL A 14 18.22 -3.71 -9.04
C VAL A 14 19.34 -3.04 -8.24
N ASP A 15 20.59 -3.28 -8.65
CA ASP A 15 21.74 -2.56 -8.12
C ASP A 15 21.86 -1.20 -8.81
N LEU A 16 21.63 -0.14 -8.05
CA LEU A 16 21.70 1.25 -8.55
C LEU A 16 23.13 1.72 -8.85
N HIS A 17 24.16 1.06 -8.28
CA HIS A 17 25.56 1.39 -8.57
C HIS A 17 26.00 0.97 -9.97
N LEU A 18 25.27 0.05 -10.60
CA LEU A 18 25.55 -0.36 -11.99
C LEU A 18 25.12 0.69 -13.04
N GLY A 19 24.37 1.72 -12.63
CA GLY A 19 23.97 2.83 -13.50
C GLY A 19 22.96 2.50 -14.59
N THR A 20 22.35 1.31 -14.57
CA THR A 20 21.30 0.90 -15.53
C THR A 20 19.93 1.49 -15.16
N VAL A 21 19.73 1.86 -13.91
CA VAL A 21 18.54 2.51 -13.37
C VAL A 21 18.99 3.68 -12.52
N ASP A 22 18.42 4.85 -12.74
CA ASP A 22 18.79 6.09 -12.03
C ASP A 22 18.20 6.13 -10.62
N ALA A 23 16.99 5.66 -10.43
CA ALA A 23 16.30 5.66 -9.15
C ALA A 23 15.33 4.47 -9.04
N ALA A 24 15.00 4.06 -7.83
CA ALA A 24 14.00 3.03 -7.58
C ALA A 24 13.07 3.46 -6.44
N ILE A 25 11.82 3.00 -6.49
CA ILE A 25 10.91 3.08 -5.34
C ILE A 25 11.00 1.73 -4.61
N ARG A 26 11.31 1.78 -3.32
CA ARG A 26 11.47 0.59 -2.49
C ARG A 26 10.57 0.64 -1.26
N TYR A 27 9.94 -0.49 -0.98
CA TYR A 27 9.10 -0.68 0.20
C TYR A 27 9.91 -1.35 1.30
N ARG A 28 10.19 -0.65 2.41
CA ARG A 28 11.08 -1.10 3.48
C ARG A 28 10.72 -0.49 4.84
N GLU A 29 11.13 -1.14 5.92
CA GLU A 29 10.99 -0.59 7.28
C GLU A 29 11.95 0.57 7.54
N THR A 30 13.18 0.45 7.05
CA THR A 30 14.26 1.41 7.27
C THR A 30 14.94 1.79 5.97
N PRO A 31 15.50 3.01 5.87
CA PRO A 31 16.28 3.43 4.71
C PRO A 31 17.52 2.54 4.51
N GLU A 32 18.04 2.53 3.30
CA GLU A 32 19.28 1.82 2.95
C GLU A 32 20.49 2.69 3.27
N PRO A 33 21.47 2.19 4.07
CA PRO A 33 22.56 3.01 4.56
C PRO A 33 23.50 3.51 3.45
N ASP A 34 23.64 2.74 2.34
CA ASP A 34 24.57 3.03 1.25
C ASP A 34 23.93 3.80 0.08
N LEU A 35 22.69 4.27 0.25
CA LEU A 35 21.93 4.97 -0.79
C LEU A 35 21.30 6.25 -0.24
N TYR A 36 21.14 7.22 -1.13
CA TYR A 36 20.33 8.40 -0.83
C TYR A 36 18.84 8.00 -0.84
N CYS A 37 18.21 8.06 0.34
CA CYS A 37 16.83 7.64 0.54
C CYS A 37 15.95 8.84 0.88
N THR A 38 14.90 9.06 0.11
CA THR A 38 13.84 10.02 0.41
C THR A 38 12.58 9.27 0.80
N LEU A 39 12.06 9.50 2.00
CA LEU A 39 10.78 8.96 2.42
C LEU A 39 9.67 9.61 1.57
N LEU A 40 8.90 8.78 0.87
CA LEU A 40 7.76 9.21 0.07
C LEU A 40 6.45 9.05 0.85
N TYR A 41 6.26 7.91 1.49
CA TYR A 41 5.00 7.57 2.15
C TYR A 41 5.22 6.51 3.22
N GLU A 42 4.54 6.66 4.35
CA GLU A 42 4.44 5.64 5.40
C GLU A 42 3.10 4.93 5.24
N ASP A 43 3.16 3.68 4.80
CA ASP A 43 1.97 2.92 4.42
C ASP A 43 1.28 2.31 5.64
N ARG A 44 -0.01 2.09 5.48
CA ARG A 44 -0.83 1.33 6.42
C ARG A 44 -1.83 0.48 5.64
N PHE A 45 -2.29 -0.59 6.25
CA PHE A 45 -3.20 -1.52 5.65
C PHE A 45 -4.58 -1.41 6.30
N ILE A 46 -5.57 -1.21 5.48
CA ILE A 46 -6.97 -1.03 5.87
C ILE A 46 -7.86 -2.08 5.22
N VAL A 47 -8.97 -2.40 5.85
CA VAL A 47 -10.02 -3.22 5.22
C VAL A 47 -10.75 -2.35 4.20
N VAL A 48 -10.82 -2.81 2.96
CA VAL A 48 -11.57 -2.14 1.90
C VAL A 48 -12.58 -3.08 1.26
N ALA A 49 -13.70 -2.51 0.86
CA ALA A 49 -14.82 -3.23 0.28
C ALA A 49 -15.64 -2.33 -0.64
N SER A 50 -16.41 -2.92 -1.57
CA SER A 50 -17.46 -2.18 -2.26
C SER A 50 -18.49 -1.65 -1.26
N PRO A 51 -18.91 -0.37 -1.35
CA PRO A 51 -19.97 0.17 -0.52
C PRO A 51 -21.28 -0.63 -0.58
N THR A 52 -21.51 -1.35 -1.68
CA THR A 52 -22.70 -2.17 -1.89
C THR A 52 -22.82 -3.33 -0.88
N LEU A 53 -21.72 -3.73 -0.25
CA LEU A 53 -21.74 -4.78 0.79
C LEU A 53 -22.32 -4.28 2.12
N GLY A 54 -22.46 -2.98 2.33
CA GLY A 54 -23.11 -2.37 3.49
C GLY A 54 -22.46 -2.77 4.82
N LEU A 55 -21.14 -2.88 4.85
CA LEU A 55 -20.38 -3.21 6.07
C LEU A 55 -20.30 -1.99 6.97
N SER A 56 -20.52 -2.15 8.27
CA SER A 56 -20.45 -1.05 9.24
C SER A 56 -19.74 -1.43 10.53
N ARG A 57 -19.61 -2.71 10.83
CA ARG A 57 -19.00 -3.24 12.06
C ARG A 57 -18.21 -4.52 11.75
N PRO A 58 -17.19 -4.85 12.57
CA PRO A 58 -16.34 -6.03 12.35
C PRO A 58 -17.09 -7.35 12.22
N GLU A 59 -18.22 -7.51 12.90
CA GLU A 59 -19.06 -8.72 12.86
C GLU A 59 -19.64 -8.96 11.47
N ASP A 60 -19.80 -7.92 10.66
CA ASP A 60 -20.32 -8.03 9.29
C ASP A 60 -19.40 -8.83 8.37
N LEU A 61 -18.13 -8.97 8.73
CA LEU A 61 -17.17 -9.78 7.98
C LEU A 61 -17.51 -11.28 7.95
N GLN A 62 -18.35 -11.76 8.89
CA GLN A 62 -18.77 -13.16 8.90
C GLN A 62 -19.67 -13.53 7.71
N ARG A 63 -20.27 -12.53 7.04
CA ARG A 63 -21.21 -12.75 5.93
C ARG A 63 -20.63 -12.47 4.55
N VAL A 64 -19.35 -12.15 4.46
CA VAL A 64 -18.67 -11.82 3.22
C VAL A 64 -17.41 -12.65 3.02
N THR A 65 -16.99 -12.79 1.77
CA THR A 65 -15.76 -13.51 1.44
C THR A 65 -14.54 -12.68 1.80
N LEU A 66 -13.63 -13.26 2.57
CA LEU A 66 -12.34 -12.63 2.87
C LEU A 66 -11.35 -12.95 1.76
N PHE A 67 -10.63 -11.92 1.29
CA PHE A 67 -9.57 -12.07 0.32
C PHE A 67 -8.21 -12.06 1.02
N HIS A 68 -7.43 -13.10 0.77
CA HIS A 68 -6.07 -13.26 1.23
C HIS A 68 -5.13 -12.87 0.09
N VAL A 69 -4.05 -12.17 0.41
CA VAL A 69 -3.01 -11.86 -0.57
C VAL A 69 -1.75 -12.62 -0.17
N ALA A 70 -1.36 -13.59 -1.01
CA ALA A 70 -0.15 -14.35 -0.83
C ALA A 70 1.08 -13.52 -1.20
N ASN A 71 2.25 -13.93 -0.69
CA ASN A 71 3.56 -13.41 -1.10
C ASN A 71 3.75 -11.90 -0.92
N ARG A 72 3.00 -11.27 -0.01
CA ARG A 72 3.31 -9.89 0.39
C ARG A 72 4.71 -9.85 0.99
N ARG A 73 5.59 -9.09 0.36
CA ARG A 73 6.93 -8.80 0.91
C ARG A 73 6.82 -7.67 1.92
N VAL A 74 6.22 -7.97 3.05
CA VAL A 74 6.00 -7.03 4.15
C VAL A 74 6.77 -7.52 5.38
N PRO A 75 7.09 -6.61 6.30
CA PRO A 75 7.73 -6.96 7.58
C PRO A 75 6.94 -7.98 8.41
N ALA A 76 7.56 -8.45 9.50
CA ALA A 76 7.05 -9.54 10.37
C ALA A 76 5.59 -9.38 10.84
N ASP A 77 5.11 -8.15 10.99
CA ASP A 77 3.70 -7.85 11.31
C ASP A 77 2.81 -7.76 10.05
N SER A 78 2.91 -8.76 9.19
CA SER A 78 2.15 -8.86 7.94
C SER A 78 0.69 -8.43 8.10
N PRO A 79 0.14 -7.65 7.15
CA PRO A 79 -1.27 -7.26 7.12
C PRO A 79 -2.16 -8.47 6.76
N SER A 80 -2.32 -9.39 7.69
CA SER A 80 -3.11 -10.61 7.55
C SER A 80 -4.43 -10.49 8.28
N TRP A 81 -5.43 -11.31 7.89
CA TRP A 81 -6.69 -11.42 8.61
C TRP A 81 -6.49 -11.96 10.03
N GLU A 82 -5.45 -12.76 10.29
CA GLU A 82 -5.11 -13.22 11.63
C GLU A 82 -4.69 -12.04 12.52
N ASN A 83 -3.78 -11.19 12.05
CA ASN A 83 -3.35 -10.00 12.78
C ASN A 83 -4.49 -8.99 12.96
N TRP A 84 -5.33 -8.83 11.94
CA TRP A 84 -6.49 -7.93 12.03
C TRP A 84 -7.52 -8.45 13.04
N ARG A 85 -7.89 -9.75 12.98
CA ARG A 85 -8.82 -10.36 13.92
C ARG A 85 -8.31 -10.25 15.35
N ARG A 86 -7.02 -10.53 15.57
CA ARG A 86 -6.41 -10.46 16.91
C ARG A 86 -6.52 -9.07 17.53
N ARG A 87 -6.43 -8.01 16.72
CA ARG A 87 -6.43 -6.61 17.21
C ARG A 87 -7.81 -5.97 17.24
N TYR A 88 -8.66 -6.30 16.27
CA TYR A 88 -9.88 -5.52 16.00
C TYR A 88 -11.11 -6.37 15.71
N GLY A 89 -10.95 -7.63 15.36
CA GLY A 89 -12.05 -8.47 14.90
C GLY A 89 -12.69 -9.32 15.99
N PRO A 90 -13.89 -9.83 15.74
CA PRO A 90 -14.51 -10.79 16.65
C PRO A 90 -13.71 -12.10 16.67
N PRO A 91 -13.50 -12.73 17.84
CA PRO A 91 -12.76 -13.99 17.94
C PRO A 91 -13.37 -15.13 17.09
N THR A 92 -14.66 -15.04 16.81
CA THR A 92 -15.41 -16.02 16.02
C THR A 92 -15.28 -15.85 14.51
N LEU A 93 -14.57 -14.81 14.03
CA LEU A 93 -14.36 -14.61 12.60
C LEU A 93 -13.57 -15.77 12.01
N ASN A 94 -14.16 -16.47 11.05
CA ASN A 94 -13.47 -17.52 10.30
C ASN A 94 -12.55 -16.88 9.28
N ILE A 95 -11.24 -16.96 9.54
CA ILE A 95 -10.19 -16.39 8.68
C ILE A 95 -9.54 -17.44 7.78
N ASP A 96 -9.87 -18.71 7.92
CA ASP A 96 -9.29 -19.80 7.12
C ASP A 96 -10.04 -20.00 5.79
N ALA A 97 -11.27 -19.48 5.71
CA ALA A 97 -12.07 -19.49 4.52
C ALA A 97 -11.85 -18.22 3.68
N GLY A 98 -12.03 -18.33 2.38
CA GLY A 98 -11.95 -17.19 1.45
C GLY A 98 -11.21 -17.52 0.17
N LEU A 99 -10.83 -16.47 -0.56
CA LEU A 99 -10.06 -16.58 -1.81
C LEU A 99 -8.65 -16.04 -1.61
N THR A 100 -7.67 -16.74 -2.16
CA THR A 100 -6.27 -16.31 -2.14
C THR A 100 -5.85 -15.76 -3.49
N PHE A 101 -5.33 -14.54 -3.49
CA PHE A 101 -4.77 -13.86 -4.65
C PHE A 101 -3.25 -13.81 -4.53
N SER A 102 -2.55 -13.97 -5.64
CA SER A 102 -1.09 -13.81 -5.71
C SER A 102 -0.66 -12.34 -5.74
N ASP A 103 -1.59 -11.44 -6.08
CA ASP A 103 -1.34 -10.01 -6.25
C ASP A 103 -2.49 -9.19 -5.64
N GLU A 104 -2.12 -8.11 -4.95
CA GLU A 104 -3.07 -7.23 -4.26
C GLU A 104 -3.99 -6.47 -5.23
N THR A 105 -3.49 -6.13 -6.41
CA THR A 105 -4.28 -5.41 -7.42
C THR A 105 -5.47 -6.23 -7.89
N HIS A 106 -5.29 -7.54 -8.07
CA HIS A 106 -6.39 -8.43 -8.43
C HIS A 106 -7.40 -8.60 -7.29
N ALA A 107 -6.92 -8.64 -6.04
CA ALA A 107 -7.82 -8.66 -4.89
C ALA A 107 -8.64 -7.36 -4.78
N LEU A 108 -8.03 -6.20 -5.05
CA LEU A 108 -8.72 -4.90 -5.11
C LEU A 108 -9.78 -4.89 -6.22
N GLN A 109 -9.48 -5.42 -7.41
CA GLN A 109 -10.46 -5.52 -8.51
C GLN A 109 -11.65 -6.40 -8.14
N ALA A 110 -11.42 -7.53 -7.46
CA ALA A 110 -12.49 -8.39 -6.96
C ALA A 110 -13.34 -7.69 -5.87
N ALA A 111 -12.70 -6.87 -5.02
CA ALA A 111 -13.40 -6.06 -4.02
C ALA A 111 -14.26 -4.96 -4.68
N VAL A 112 -13.76 -4.30 -5.73
CA VAL A 112 -14.53 -3.34 -6.56
C VAL A 112 -15.77 -4.00 -7.15
N ALA A 113 -15.65 -5.25 -7.60
CA ALA A 113 -16.77 -6.02 -8.11
C ALA A 113 -17.76 -6.49 -7.03
N GLY A 114 -17.53 -6.16 -5.76
CA GLY A 114 -18.41 -6.52 -4.63
C GLY A 114 -18.37 -8.01 -4.25
N GLN A 115 -17.33 -8.74 -4.68
CA GLN A 115 -17.22 -10.18 -4.45
C GLN A 115 -16.71 -10.54 -3.04
N GLY A 116 -16.20 -9.55 -2.30
CA GLY A 116 -15.68 -9.73 -0.96
C GLY A 116 -14.88 -8.52 -0.48
N VAL A 117 -14.05 -8.75 0.52
CA VAL A 117 -13.26 -7.72 1.22
C VAL A 117 -11.79 -8.09 1.27
N VAL A 118 -10.92 -7.10 1.24
CA VAL A 118 -9.48 -7.28 1.31
C VAL A 118 -8.87 -6.32 2.34
N ILE A 119 -7.82 -6.76 3.02
CA ILE A 119 -6.91 -5.86 3.72
C ILE A 119 -5.90 -5.37 2.68
N ALA A 120 -5.91 -4.09 2.37
CA ALA A 120 -5.09 -3.52 1.30
C ALA A 120 -4.27 -2.33 1.79
N SER A 121 -3.15 -2.07 1.09
CA SER A 121 -2.39 -0.84 1.22
C SER A 121 -3.30 0.36 0.97
N GLU A 122 -3.32 1.30 1.90
CA GLU A 122 -4.10 2.52 1.75
C GLU A 122 -3.64 3.34 0.54
N LEU A 123 -2.33 3.32 0.27
CA LEU A 123 -1.77 3.98 -0.90
C LEU A 123 -2.33 3.39 -2.20
N LEU A 124 -2.38 2.06 -2.32
CA LEU A 124 -2.90 1.38 -3.52
C LEU A 124 -4.43 1.55 -3.66
N ALA A 125 -5.15 1.62 -2.56
CA ALA A 125 -6.60 1.80 -2.57
C ALA A 125 -7.05 3.26 -2.70
N ARG A 126 -6.14 4.23 -2.56
CA ARG A 126 -6.44 5.68 -2.41
C ARG A 126 -7.37 6.23 -3.47
N ASP A 127 -7.07 6.02 -4.75
CA ASP A 127 -7.88 6.54 -5.85
C ASP A 127 -9.29 5.94 -5.86
N LEU A 128 -9.42 4.65 -5.57
CA LEU A 128 -10.70 3.95 -5.49
C LEU A 128 -11.55 4.44 -4.29
N LEU A 129 -10.89 4.76 -3.18
CA LEU A 129 -11.54 5.34 -2.00
C LEU A 129 -12.01 6.77 -2.28
N GLN A 130 -11.16 7.62 -2.87
CA GLN A 130 -11.51 9.01 -3.21
C GLN A 130 -12.68 9.10 -4.20
N ARG A 131 -12.77 8.17 -5.13
CA ARG A 131 -13.88 8.06 -6.08
C ARG A 131 -15.13 7.40 -5.49
N GLY A 132 -15.07 6.89 -4.27
CA GLY A 132 -16.17 6.15 -3.66
C GLY A 132 -16.48 4.79 -4.30
N VAL A 133 -15.57 4.27 -5.14
CA VAL A 133 -15.67 2.93 -5.74
C VAL A 133 -15.46 1.85 -4.68
N LEU A 134 -14.51 2.09 -3.78
CA LEU A 134 -14.32 1.34 -2.54
C LEU A 134 -14.61 2.23 -1.33
N SER A 135 -14.86 1.61 -0.21
CA SER A 135 -14.95 2.24 1.10
C SER A 135 -14.06 1.51 2.10
N ALA A 136 -13.59 2.22 3.11
CA ALA A 136 -12.98 1.64 4.30
C ALA A 136 -14.05 1.58 5.40
N PRO A 137 -14.72 0.43 5.60
CA PRO A 137 -15.87 0.35 6.50
C PRO A 137 -15.48 0.46 7.97
N PHE A 138 -14.19 0.33 8.29
CA PHE A 138 -13.66 0.40 9.65
C PHE A 138 -12.52 1.42 9.71
N SER A 139 -12.40 2.12 10.82
CA SER A 139 -11.30 3.08 11.07
C SER A 139 -9.97 2.42 11.45
N ASN A 140 -9.98 1.11 11.67
CA ASN A 140 -8.82 0.35 12.12
C ASN A 140 -7.83 0.12 10.98
N ALA A 141 -6.54 0.28 11.25
CA ALA A 141 -5.46 0.02 10.33
C ALA A 141 -4.37 -0.86 10.95
N LEU A 142 -3.76 -1.71 10.14
CA LEU A 142 -2.54 -2.43 10.48
C LEU A 142 -1.33 -1.61 9.97
N PRO A 143 -0.20 -1.62 10.69
CA PRO A 143 0.99 -0.93 10.25
C PRO A 143 1.53 -1.53 8.95
N GLY A 144 2.04 -0.69 8.08
CA GLY A 144 2.82 -1.04 6.91
C GLY A 144 4.28 -0.63 7.07
N ALA A 145 5.05 -0.78 6.01
CA ALA A 145 6.39 -0.21 5.92
C ALA A 145 6.36 1.12 5.15
N ARG A 146 7.51 1.57 4.70
CA ARG A 146 7.68 2.87 4.07
C ARG A 146 8.10 2.74 2.63
N TYR A 147 7.54 3.59 1.78
CA TYR A 147 8.02 3.77 0.41
C TYR A 147 9.13 4.81 0.39
N TYR A 148 10.28 4.43 -0.13
CA TYR A 148 11.41 5.32 -0.32
C TYR A 148 11.73 5.46 -1.80
N LEU A 149 11.96 6.69 -2.27
CA LEU A 149 12.74 6.91 -3.48
C LEU A 149 14.21 6.74 -3.10
N VAL A 150 14.87 5.81 -3.75
CA VAL A 150 16.28 5.50 -3.50
C VAL A 150 17.09 5.71 -4.76
N THR A 151 18.29 6.28 -4.60
CA THR A 151 19.25 6.54 -5.66
C THR A 151 20.67 6.58 -5.08
N THR A 152 21.70 6.63 -5.90
CA THR A 152 23.06 6.90 -5.40
C THR A 152 23.23 8.38 -5.06
N GLU A 153 24.17 8.70 -4.16
CA GLU A 153 24.49 10.09 -3.79
C GLU A 153 24.82 10.98 -4.99
N ALA A 154 25.57 10.44 -5.96
CA ALA A 154 25.97 11.17 -7.17
C ALA A 154 24.75 11.51 -8.05
N VAL A 155 23.80 10.59 -8.18
CA VAL A 155 22.60 10.74 -9.01
C VAL A 155 21.56 11.62 -8.30
N ALA A 156 21.52 11.62 -6.97
CA ALA A 156 20.57 12.40 -6.16
C ALA A 156 20.62 13.92 -6.42
N GLN A 157 21.77 14.42 -6.89
CA GLN A 157 22.00 15.85 -7.15
C GLN A 157 21.67 16.26 -8.59
N ARG A 158 21.31 15.34 -9.45
CA ARG A 158 20.91 15.63 -10.83
C ARG A 158 19.58 16.38 -10.85
N ALA A 159 19.44 17.37 -11.73
CA ALA A 159 18.26 18.23 -11.81
C ALA A 159 16.97 17.46 -12.15
N ASP A 160 17.05 16.41 -12.98
CA ASP A 160 15.94 15.55 -13.35
C ASP A 160 15.47 14.69 -12.14
N ILE A 161 16.41 14.18 -11.33
CA ILE A 161 16.10 13.40 -10.12
C ILE A 161 15.53 14.30 -9.02
N ILE A 162 16.03 15.49 -8.87
CA ILE A 162 15.48 16.49 -7.93
C ILE A 162 14.02 16.79 -8.32
N ALA A 163 13.77 17.07 -9.59
CA ALA A 163 12.43 17.36 -10.08
C ALA A 163 11.47 16.16 -9.92
N LEU A 164 11.94 14.94 -10.21
CA LEU A 164 11.16 13.70 -9.98
C LEU A 164 10.82 13.55 -8.49
N ARG A 165 11.78 13.74 -7.61
CA ARG A 165 11.59 13.64 -6.15
C ARG A 165 10.56 14.65 -5.66
N GLU A 166 10.68 15.90 -6.04
CA GLU A 166 9.74 16.97 -5.66
C GLU A 166 8.33 16.69 -6.15
N TRP A 167 8.22 16.21 -7.40
CA TRP A 167 6.93 15.83 -7.97
C TRP A 167 6.30 14.66 -7.20
N LEU A 168 7.06 13.59 -6.91
CA LEU A 168 6.55 12.46 -6.12
C LEU A 168 6.08 12.90 -4.73
N LEU A 169 6.86 13.71 -4.03
CA LEU A 169 6.48 14.24 -2.72
C LEU A 169 5.20 15.07 -2.79
N SER A 170 5.03 15.90 -3.84
CA SER A 170 3.81 16.67 -4.04
C SER A 170 2.57 15.79 -4.26
N GLN A 171 2.73 14.68 -5.01
CA GLN A 171 1.64 13.72 -5.22
C GLN A 171 1.24 12.99 -3.93
N MET A 172 2.22 12.66 -3.07
CA MET A 172 1.94 12.03 -1.78
C MET A 172 1.25 12.99 -0.80
N ALA A 173 1.69 14.24 -0.73
CA ALA A 173 1.08 15.26 0.13
C ALA A 173 -0.37 15.62 -0.29
N SER A 174 -0.66 15.63 -1.58
CA SER A 174 -2.00 15.93 -2.10
C SER A 174 -3.04 14.86 -1.77
N GLY A 175 -2.60 13.67 -1.38
CA GLY A 175 -3.46 12.54 -0.99
C GLY A 175 -3.84 12.50 0.48
N ASP A 176 -3.20 13.31 1.33
CA ASP A 176 -3.36 13.25 2.81
C ASP A 176 -4.51 14.14 3.34
N GLY A 177 -5.30 14.75 2.46
CA GLY A 177 -6.35 15.74 2.76
C GLY A 177 -7.64 15.19 3.41
N GLY A 178 -7.63 14.09 4.15
CA GLY A 178 -8.88 13.46 4.59
C GLY A 178 -8.92 12.75 5.94
N HIS A 179 -7.95 12.96 6.85
CA HIS A 179 -8.17 12.46 8.21
C HIS A 179 -7.93 13.54 9.26
N PRO A 180 -8.95 13.90 10.09
CA PRO A 180 -8.70 14.67 11.28
C PRO A 180 -7.88 13.82 12.26
N THR A 181 -6.72 14.32 12.64
CA THR A 181 -5.98 13.84 13.79
C THR A 181 -6.90 13.92 15.01
N ALA A 182 -7.36 12.77 15.50
CA ALA A 182 -8.01 12.69 16.80
C ALA A 182 -6.96 13.02 17.87
N GLY A 183 -7.16 14.15 18.55
CA GLY A 183 -6.44 14.54 19.75
C GLY A 183 -6.81 13.67 20.96
#